data_53c814cad36491785ab6770e3b55869a
#
_entry.id   53c814cad36491785ab6770e3b55869a
#
_cell.length_a   1.000
_cell.length_b   1.000
_cell.length_c   1.000
_cell.angle_alpha   90.00
_cell.angle_beta   90.00
_cell.angle_gamma   90.00
#
_symmetry.space_group_name_H-M   'P 1'
#
loop_
_entity.id
_entity.type
_entity.pdbx_description
1 polymer ?
#
loop_
_entity_poly.entity_id
_entity_poly.type
_entity_poly.pdbx_seq_one_letter_code
_entity_poly.pdbx_strand_id
1 'polypeptide(L)'
;MKRNPLIRMREMYDSLSNSEKTVAKYILEDPSLVMQYNIRELAARLYVSPATVVRLSQTLGFKGYREFKQAMVYGLAQYENNGKEHLSDIGRQDTIQEIAEKITYQNTKSLEETLSFLDVEVIQKCVEHLCQCRQVLLFGMGASLCVAKDASLKFLRVNKSCFVMDDWHSQYLLAQNSTSEDFAIIFSYSGETSEMIKCAEQLNLNGTPLLAITRYAESTLSGKADYLLYTSCLLYTSDA
;
A
#
# COMPACT_ATOMS: atom_id res chain seq x y z
N MET A 1 -13.69 -6.91 -7.04
CA MET A 1 -13.43 -7.93 -5.98
C MET A 1 -13.33 -7.23 -4.63
N LYS A 2 -14.08 -7.61 -3.60
CA LYS A 2 -14.08 -6.87 -2.33
C LYS A 2 -12.80 -7.17 -1.56
N ARG A 3 -12.07 -6.13 -1.20
CA ARG A 3 -10.72 -6.12 -0.61
C ARG A 3 -10.72 -6.73 0.79
N ASN A 4 -9.63 -7.43 1.18
CA ASN A 4 -9.48 -8.04 2.51
C ASN A 4 -9.50 -6.95 3.60
N PRO A 5 -10.45 -6.99 4.55
CA PRO A 5 -10.62 -5.93 5.55
C PRO A 5 -9.45 -5.82 6.54
N LEU A 6 -8.77 -6.94 6.84
CA LEU A 6 -7.64 -6.96 7.78
C LEU A 6 -6.44 -6.18 7.22
N ILE A 7 -6.17 -6.34 5.94
CA ILE A 7 -5.10 -5.62 5.25
C ILE A 7 -5.36 -4.13 5.29
N ARG A 8 -6.57 -3.72 4.86
CA ARG A 8 -6.98 -2.30 4.89
C ARG A 8 -6.88 -1.70 6.29
N MET A 9 -7.25 -2.47 7.30
CA MET A 9 -7.22 -2.02 8.69
C MET A 9 -5.80 -1.78 9.19
N ARG A 10 -4.84 -2.65 8.82
CA ARG A 10 -3.41 -2.47 9.16
C ARG A 10 -2.83 -1.24 8.50
N GLU A 11 -3.08 -1.07 7.22
CA GLU A 11 -2.49 0.03 6.44
C GLU A 11 -3.07 1.39 6.78
N MET A 12 -4.36 1.45 7.13
CA MET A 12 -5.01 2.70 7.54
C MET A 12 -4.92 2.97 9.04
N TYR A 13 -4.26 2.09 9.82
CA TYR A 13 -4.28 2.15 11.29
C TYR A 13 -3.84 3.51 11.83
N ASP A 14 -2.79 4.10 11.28
CA ASP A 14 -2.25 5.38 11.75
C ASP A 14 -3.19 6.56 11.49
N SER A 15 -3.98 6.50 10.44
CA SER A 15 -4.96 7.52 10.05
C SER A 15 -6.29 7.43 10.81
N LEU A 16 -6.54 6.33 11.55
CA LEU A 16 -7.77 6.12 12.30
C LEU A 16 -7.83 7.04 13.54
N SER A 17 -9.05 7.47 13.91
CA SER A 17 -9.29 8.14 15.20
C SER A 17 -8.99 7.20 16.37
N ASN A 18 -8.71 7.75 17.57
CA ASN A 18 -8.39 6.96 18.75
C ASN A 18 -9.44 5.88 19.09
N SER A 19 -10.74 6.20 18.92
CA SER A 19 -11.82 5.25 19.16
C SER A 19 -11.88 4.16 18.07
N GLU A 20 -11.56 4.48 16.83
CA GLU A 20 -11.47 3.51 15.74
C GLU A 20 -10.24 2.63 15.88
N LYS A 21 -9.09 3.19 16.32
CA LYS A 21 -7.88 2.44 16.67
C LYS A 21 -8.13 1.38 17.73
N THR A 22 -8.92 1.71 18.75
CA THR A 22 -9.32 0.73 19.79
C THR A 22 -10.05 -0.47 19.18
N VAL A 23 -11.02 -0.22 18.30
CA VAL A 23 -11.78 -1.29 17.62
C VAL A 23 -10.87 -2.06 16.66
N ALA A 24 -10.07 -1.35 15.86
CA ALA A 24 -9.16 -1.94 14.89
C ALA A 24 -8.10 -2.84 15.56
N LYS A 25 -7.47 -2.36 16.64
CA LYS A 25 -6.49 -3.13 17.42
C LYS A 25 -7.09 -4.46 17.88
N TYR A 26 -8.27 -4.42 18.50
CA TYR A 26 -8.96 -5.61 19.01
C TYR A 26 -9.27 -6.63 17.90
N ILE A 27 -9.74 -6.15 16.75
CA ILE A 27 -10.04 -7.00 15.60
C ILE A 27 -8.75 -7.57 14.96
N LEU A 28 -7.66 -6.80 14.97
CA LEU A 28 -6.37 -7.27 14.46
C LEU A 28 -5.70 -8.30 15.37
N GLU A 29 -5.92 -8.22 16.70
CA GLU A 29 -5.43 -9.20 17.67
C GLU A 29 -6.18 -10.53 17.56
N ASP A 30 -7.50 -10.49 17.36
CA ASP A 30 -8.31 -11.69 17.14
C ASP A 30 -9.43 -11.42 16.12
N PRO A 31 -9.18 -11.63 14.84
CA PRO A 31 -10.16 -11.42 13.79
C PRO A 31 -11.41 -12.30 13.87
N SER A 32 -11.33 -13.45 14.57
CA SER A 32 -12.45 -14.37 14.72
C SER A 32 -13.59 -13.77 15.55
N LEU A 33 -13.28 -12.80 16.42
CA LEU A 33 -14.25 -12.13 17.29
C LEU A 33 -15.32 -11.36 16.50
N VAL A 34 -14.98 -10.83 15.32
CA VAL A 34 -15.97 -10.18 14.44
C VAL A 34 -17.05 -11.18 14.01
N MET A 35 -16.72 -12.47 13.92
CA MET A 35 -17.66 -13.52 13.58
C MET A 35 -18.62 -13.83 14.74
N GLN A 36 -18.10 -13.80 15.97
CA GLN A 36 -18.82 -14.21 17.18
C GLN A 36 -19.81 -13.13 17.65
N TYR A 37 -19.51 -11.84 17.48
CA TYR A 37 -20.28 -10.75 18.04
C TYR A 37 -21.09 -9.98 17.00
N ASN A 38 -22.29 -9.55 17.39
CA ASN A 38 -23.02 -8.52 16.67
C ASN A 38 -22.45 -7.12 17.02
N ILE A 39 -22.87 -6.09 16.29
CA ILE A 39 -22.32 -4.74 16.44
C ILE A 39 -22.48 -4.17 17.86
N ARG A 40 -23.58 -4.48 18.55
CA ARG A 40 -23.86 -3.97 19.90
C ARG A 40 -22.99 -4.68 20.93
N GLU A 41 -22.83 -5.98 20.80
CA GLU A 41 -21.97 -6.80 21.65
C GLU A 41 -20.50 -6.42 21.49
N LEU A 42 -20.03 -6.25 20.24
CA LEU A 42 -18.66 -5.82 19.96
C LEU A 42 -18.39 -4.42 20.55
N ALA A 43 -19.30 -3.48 20.34
CA ALA A 43 -19.18 -2.12 20.86
C ALA A 43 -19.18 -2.08 22.40
N ALA A 44 -20.07 -2.84 23.05
CA ALA A 44 -20.13 -2.94 24.51
C ALA A 44 -18.84 -3.52 25.11
N ARG A 45 -18.29 -4.58 24.47
CA ARG A 45 -17.04 -5.22 24.91
C ARG A 45 -15.83 -4.31 24.83
N LEU A 46 -15.82 -3.39 23.87
CA LEU A 46 -14.72 -2.44 23.64
C LEU A 46 -14.95 -1.07 24.28
N TYR A 47 -16.04 -0.92 25.04
CA TYR A 47 -16.42 0.35 25.65
C TYR A 47 -16.52 1.50 24.64
N VAL A 48 -16.97 1.21 23.42
CA VAL A 48 -17.19 2.20 22.35
C VAL A 48 -18.67 2.23 21.95
N SER A 49 -19.07 3.27 21.20
CA SER A 49 -20.43 3.32 20.66
C SER A 49 -20.56 2.42 19.41
N PRO A 50 -21.76 1.83 19.15
CA PRO A 50 -22.02 1.13 17.90
C PRO A 50 -21.71 2.00 16.65
N ALA A 51 -21.92 3.33 16.75
CA ALA A 51 -21.59 4.28 15.70
C ALA A 51 -20.09 4.32 15.37
N THR A 52 -19.22 4.10 16.36
CA THR A 52 -17.75 3.99 16.14
C THR A 52 -17.41 2.78 15.29
N VAL A 53 -18.06 1.64 15.53
CA VAL A 53 -17.85 0.41 14.75
C VAL A 53 -18.35 0.58 13.30
N VAL A 54 -19.50 1.25 13.12
CA VAL A 54 -20.00 1.60 11.77
C VAL A 54 -19.02 2.52 11.05
N ARG A 55 -18.55 3.56 11.72
CA ARG A 55 -17.62 4.56 11.16
C ARG A 55 -16.31 3.89 10.74
N LEU A 56 -15.70 3.05 11.58
CA LEU A 56 -14.54 2.25 11.18
C LEU A 56 -14.82 1.45 9.91
N SER A 57 -15.98 0.75 9.86
CA SER A 57 -16.35 -0.01 8.66
C SER A 57 -16.44 0.87 7.41
N GLN A 58 -16.94 2.10 7.55
CA GLN A 58 -17.05 3.07 6.46
C GLN A 58 -15.70 3.67 6.07
N THR A 59 -14.86 4.00 7.04
CA THR A 59 -13.46 4.43 6.81
C THR A 59 -12.68 3.36 6.04
N LEU A 60 -12.93 2.08 6.34
CA LEU A 60 -12.39 0.96 5.59
C LEU A 60 -13.08 0.71 4.24
N GLY A 61 -14.01 1.58 3.80
CA GLY A 61 -14.68 1.56 2.50
C GLY A 61 -15.81 0.53 2.36
N PHE A 62 -16.40 0.09 3.46
CA PHE A 62 -17.60 -0.74 3.47
C PHE A 62 -18.84 0.12 3.74
N LYS A 63 -20.00 -0.28 3.21
CA LYS A 63 -21.27 0.46 3.44
C LYS A 63 -21.70 0.47 4.91
N GLY A 64 -21.15 -0.44 5.73
CA GLY A 64 -21.42 -0.56 7.16
C GLY A 64 -20.95 -1.89 7.72
N TYR A 65 -21.18 -2.12 9.03
CA TYR A 65 -20.68 -3.29 9.75
C TYR A 65 -21.11 -4.64 9.15
N ARG A 66 -22.32 -4.75 8.61
CA ARG A 66 -22.78 -6.00 7.98
C ARG A 66 -21.92 -6.40 6.79
N GLU A 67 -21.63 -5.47 5.93
CA GLU A 67 -20.77 -5.70 4.75
C GLU A 67 -19.33 -5.96 5.16
N PHE A 68 -18.81 -5.18 6.13
CA PHE A 68 -17.52 -5.40 6.73
C PHE A 68 -17.41 -6.82 7.33
N LYS A 69 -18.37 -7.25 8.13
CA LYS A 69 -18.41 -8.60 8.72
C LYS A 69 -18.42 -9.70 7.65
N GLN A 70 -19.21 -9.55 6.58
CA GLN A 70 -19.20 -10.50 5.46
C GLN A 70 -17.83 -10.58 4.78
N ALA A 71 -17.18 -9.43 4.54
CA ALA A 71 -15.84 -9.40 3.95
C ALA A 71 -14.79 -10.03 4.87
N MET A 72 -14.92 -9.88 6.21
CA MET A 72 -14.09 -10.56 7.21
C MET A 72 -14.23 -12.07 7.14
N VAL A 73 -15.45 -12.61 6.99
CA VAL A 73 -15.69 -14.05 6.84
C VAL A 73 -14.94 -14.60 5.63
N TYR A 74 -15.02 -13.93 4.49
CA TYR A 74 -14.29 -14.33 3.28
C TYR A 74 -12.77 -14.23 3.46
N GLY A 75 -12.30 -13.15 4.12
CA GLY A 75 -10.88 -12.96 4.40
C GLY A 75 -10.31 -14.02 5.34
N LEU A 76 -11.05 -14.40 6.38
CA LEU A 76 -10.64 -15.43 7.35
C LEU A 76 -10.67 -16.85 6.76
N ALA A 77 -11.64 -17.18 5.94
CA ALA A 77 -11.69 -18.49 5.26
C ALA A 77 -10.47 -18.72 4.34
N GLN A 78 -9.91 -17.64 3.77
CA GLN A 78 -8.63 -17.70 3.06
C GLN A 78 -7.43 -17.82 4.01
N TYR A 79 -7.54 -17.27 5.23
CA TYR A 79 -6.50 -17.32 6.25
C TYR A 79 -6.38 -18.71 6.93
N GLU A 80 -7.50 -19.35 7.25
CA GLU A 80 -7.56 -20.68 7.89
C GLU A 80 -7.04 -21.80 6.98
N ASN A 81 -7.17 -21.66 5.66
CA ASN A 81 -6.61 -22.65 4.73
C ASN A 81 -5.07 -22.66 4.67
N ASN A 82 -4.40 -21.71 5.30
CA ASN A 82 -2.94 -21.61 5.24
C ASN A 82 -2.20 -22.06 6.51
N GLY A 83 -2.87 -22.52 7.58
CA GLY A 83 -2.27 -23.25 8.73
C GLY A 83 -0.96 -22.71 9.36
N LYS A 84 -0.64 -21.38 9.22
CA LYS A 84 0.69 -20.83 9.54
C LYS A 84 0.65 -19.54 10.37
N GLU A 85 -0.24 -19.45 11.35
CA GLU A 85 -0.32 -18.27 12.25
C GLU A 85 1.00 -18.01 13.02
N HIS A 86 1.85 -19.04 13.21
CA HIS A 86 3.15 -18.89 13.89
C HIS A 86 4.26 -18.24 13.03
N LEU A 87 3.99 -17.89 11.76
CA LEU A 87 5.00 -17.36 10.84
C LEU A 87 4.95 -15.84 10.65
N SER A 88 4.12 -15.10 11.42
CA SER A 88 3.95 -13.67 11.21
C SER A 88 5.09 -12.81 11.77
N ASP A 89 5.58 -13.13 12.96
CA ASP A 89 6.56 -12.28 13.65
C ASP A 89 7.88 -12.98 13.89
N ILE A 90 8.99 -12.29 13.59
CA ILE A 90 10.34 -12.79 13.85
C ILE A 90 10.70 -12.47 15.32
N GLY A 91 10.91 -13.51 16.10
CA GLY A 91 11.27 -13.43 17.50
C GLY A 91 12.78 -13.55 17.74
N ARG A 92 13.26 -13.00 18.87
CA ARG A 92 14.69 -13.08 19.25
C ARG A 92 15.20 -14.50 19.52
N GLN A 93 14.29 -15.46 19.73
CA GLN A 93 14.62 -16.85 20.03
C GLN A 93 14.44 -17.76 18.81
N ASP A 94 14.03 -17.21 17.67
CA ASP A 94 13.87 -18.00 16.45
C ASP A 94 15.21 -18.54 15.96
N THR A 95 15.19 -19.78 15.54
CA THR A 95 16.31 -20.39 14.82
C THR A 95 16.47 -19.77 13.45
N ILE A 96 17.65 -19.91 12.84
CA ILE A 96 17.90 -19.42 11.46
C ILE A 96 16.89 -20.00 10.47
N GLN A 97 16.52 -21.28 10.65
CA GLN A 97 15.53 -21.93 9.80
C GLN A 97 14.15 -21.29 9.94
N GLU A 98 13.67 -21.07 11.17
CA GLU A 98 12.39 -20.39 11.43
C GLU A 98 12.37 -18.97 10.89
N ILE A 99 13.48 -18.21 11.02
CA ILE A 99 13.61 -16.88 10.43
C ILE A 99 13.48 -16.94 8.91
N ALA A 100 14.17 -17.88 8.25
CA ALA A 100 14.08 -18.03 6.80
C ALA A 100 12.66 -18.39 6.33
N GLU A 101 11.97 -19.30 7.05
CA GLU A 101 10.58 -19.65 6.76
C GLU A 101 9.63 -18.47 6.96
N LYS A 102 9.79 -17.70 8.05
CA LYS A 102 8.99 -16.51 8.36
C LYS A 102 9.17 -15.42 7.31
N ILE A 103 10.43 -15.11 6.93
CA ILE A 103 10.72 -14.13 5.88
C ILE A 103 10.09 -14.55 4.55
N THR A 104 10.23 -15.82 4.17
CA THR A 104 9.65 -16.34 2.93
C THR A 104 8.13 -16.24 2.96
N TYR A 105 7.50 -16.59 4.08
CA TYR A 105 6.07 -16.47 4.26
C TYR A 105 5.59 -15.02 4.15
N GLN A 106 6.26 -14.08 4.85
CA GLN A 106 5.91 -12.65 4.81
C GLN A 106 6.04 -12.06 3.40
N ASN A 107 7.09 -12.42 2.66
CA ASN A 107 7.24 -11.98 1.27
C ASN A 107 6.14 -12.53 0.37
N THR A 108 5.81 -13.82 0.50
CA THR A 108 4.71 -14.45 -0.26
C THR A 108 3.40 -13.74 0.04
N LYS A 109 3.14 -13.46 1.32
CA LYS A 109 1.95 -12.77 1.79
C LYS A 109 1.85 -11.34 1.25
N SER A 110 2.97 -10.61 1.25
CA SER A 110 3.04 -9.26 0.67
C SER A 110 2.69 -9.27 -0.82
N LEU A 111 3.11 -10.29 -1.57
CA LEU A 111 2.77 -10.43 -3.00
C LEU A 111 1.27 -10.74 -3.19
N GLU A 112 0.71 -11.66 -2.40
CA GLU A 112 -0.73 -11.97 -2.44
C GLU A 112 -1.58 -10.74 -2.11
N GLU A 113 -1.18 -9.98 -1.10
CA GLU A 113 -1.85 -8.74 -0.70
C GLU A 113 -1.74 -7.68 -1.79
N THR A 114 -0.56 -7.48 -2.37
CA THR A 114 -0.35 -6.56 -3.50
C THR A 114 -1.26 -6.93 -4.68
N LEU A 115 -1.36 -8.23 -5.02
CA LEU A 115 -2.27 -8.69 -6.06
C LEU A 115 -3.73 -8.35 -5.76
N SER A 116 -4.13 -8.38 -4.49
CA SER A 116 -5.51 -8.04 -4.08
C SER A 116 -5.84 -6.54 -4.22
N PHE A 117 -4.83 -5.68 -4.24
CA PHE A 117 -4.97 -4.22 -4.46
C PHE A 117 -4.92 -3.83 -5.95
N LEU A 118 -4.52 -4.74 -6.80
CA LEU A 118 -4.21 -4.46 -8.20
C LEU A 118 -5.47 -4.04 -8.95
N ASP A 119 -5.44 -2.84 -9.52
CA ASP A 119 -6.50 -2.31 -10.39
C ASP A 119 -6.05 -2.45 -11.84
N VAL A 120 -6.69 -3.38 -12.56
CA VAL A 120 -6.34 -3.72 -13.94
C VAL A 120 -6.62 -2.54 -14.89
N GLU A 121 -7.65 -1.73 -14.63
CA GLU A 121 -7.97 -0.58 -15.47
C GLU A 121 -6.91 0.52 -15.34
N VAL A 122 -6.40 0.75 -14.11
CA VAL A 122 -5.29 1.69 -13.88
C VAL A 122 -4.04 1.19 -14.57
N ILE A 123 -3.70 -0.10 -14.45
CA ILE A 123 -2.54 -0.67 -15.14
C ILE A 123 -2.66 -0.49 -16.65
N GLN A 124 -3.81 -0.76 -17.24
CA GLN A 124 -4.01 -0.61 -18.67
C GLN A 124 -3.76 0.82 -19.13
N LYS A 125 -4.30 1.81 -18.42
CA LYS A 125 -4.05 3.24 -18.70
C LYS A 125 -2.57 3.60 -18.59
N CYS A 126 -1.89 3.11 -17.53
CA CYS A 126 -0.46 3.32 -17.37
C CYS A 126 0.35 2.69 -18.53
N VAL A 127 -0.02 1.50 -18.99
CA VAL A 127 0.64 0.85 -20.13
C VAL A 127 0.44 1.66 -21.41
N GLU A 128 -0.75 2.21 -21.65
CA GLU A 128 -1.03 3.08 -22.79
C GLU A 128 -0.12 4.33 -22.78
N HIS A 129 0.01 5.00 -21.62
CA HIS A 129 0.95 6.11 -21.44
C HIS A 129 2.40 5.68 -21.65
N LEU A 130 2.83 4.56 -21.08
CA LEU A 130 4.18 4.03 -21.24
C LEU A 130 4.52 3.74 -22.71
N CYS A 131 3.56 3.26 -23.49
CA CYS A 131 3.77 3.02 -24.92
C CYS A 131 3.94 4.33 -25.73
N GLN A 132 3.21 5.37 -25.36
CA GLN A 132 3.12 6.61 -26.13
C GLN A 132 4.13 7.69 -25.68
N CYS A 133 4.54 7.70 -24.39
CA CYS A 133 5.40 8.74 -23.86
C CYS A 133 6.77 8.77 -24.54
N ARG A 134 7.36 9.96 -24.58
CA ARG A 134 8.71 10.19 -25.09
C ARG A 134 9.75 9.43 -24.25
N GLN A 135 9.64 9.51 -22.94
CA GLN A 135 10.54 8.87 -21.98
C GLN A 135 9.83 8.65 -20.63
N VAL A 136 10.36 7.74 -19.82
CA VAL A 136 9.88 7.45 -18.47
C VAL A 136 10.83 8.09 -17.46
N LEU A 137 10.27 8.84 -16.52
CA LEU A 137 11.02 9.48 -15.43
C LEU A 137 10.75 8.72 -14.12
N LEU A 138 11.80 8.20 -13.50
CA LEU A 138 11.69 7.34 -12.33
C LEU A 138 12.25 8.02 -11.10
N PHE A 139 11.47 8.04 -10.01
CA PHE A 139 11.79 8.73 -8.78
C PHE A 139 11.66 7.81 -7.58
N GLY A 140 12.52 8.02 -6.58
CA GLY A 140 12.47 7.29 -5.32
C GLY A 140 13.60 7.71 -4.39
N MET A 141 13.45 7.44 -3.09
CA MET A 141 14.48 7.69 -2.08
C MET A 141 14.79 6.41 -1.31
N GLY A 142 16.05 6.27 -0.86
CA GLY A 142 16.47 5.10 -0.08
C GLY A 142 16.19 3.78 -0.79
N ALA A 143 15.50 2.85 -0.13
CA ALA A 143 15.13 1.55 -0.70
C ALA A 143 14.25 1.69 -1.95
N SER A 144 13.35 2.69 -1.99
CA SER A 144 12.52 2.96 -3.15
C SER A 144 13.32 3.41 -4.39
N LEU A 145 14.48 4.05 -4.19
CA LEU A 145 15.40 4.35 -5.29
C LEU A 145 16.00 3.07 -5.90
N CYS A 146 16.27 2.05 -5.09
CA CYS A 146 16.72 0.76 -5.61
C CYS A 146 15.66 0.13 -6.53
N VAL A 147 14.38 0.24 -6.17
CA VAL A 147 13.27 -0.21 -7.02
C VAL A 147 13.19 0.60 -8.32
N ALA A 148 13.33 1.92 -8.25
CA ALA A 148 13.37 2.78 -9.44
C ALA A 148 14.51 2.41 -10.39
N LYS A 149 15.70 2.11 -9.86
CA LYS A 149 16.86 1.64 -10.64
C LYS A 149 16.61 0.26 -11.27
N ASP A 150 16.02 -0.68 -10.53
CA ASP A 150 15.65 -1.98 -11.09
C ASP A 150 14.61 -1.83 -12.21
N ALA A 151 13.62 -0.96 -12.03
CA ALA A 151 12.65 -0.63 -13.06
C ALA A 151 13.33 -0.05 -14.32
N SER A 152 14.32 0.84 -14.16
CA SER A 152 15.04 1.42 -15.30
C SER A 152 15.73 0.35 -16.16
N LEU A 153 16.37 -0.63 -15.52
CA LEU A 153 17.01 -1.74 -16.23
C LEU A 153 15.98 -2.60 -16.99
N LYS A 154 14.77 -2.76 -16.44
CA LYS A 154 13.68 -3.49 -17.10
C LYS A 154 13.11 -2.72 -18.28
N PHE A 155 12.94 -1.40 -18.18
CA PHE A 155 12.53 -0.55 -19.31
C PHE A 155 13.56 -0.56 -20.45
N LEU A 156 14.84 -0.51 -20.13
CA LEU A 156 15.92 -0.62 -21.14
C LEU A 156 15.88 -1.94 -21.92
N ARG A 157 15.48 -3.05 -21.27
CA ARG A 157 15.35 -4.35 -21.95
C ARG A 157 14.27 -4.37 -23.03
N VAL A 158 13.26 -3.53 -22.89
CA VAL A 158 12.18 -3.38 -23.89
C VAL A 158 12.37 -2.13 -24.76
N ASN A 159 13.61 -1.60 -24.78
CA ASN A 159 13.98 -0.43 -25.58
C ASN A 159 13.16 0.83 -25.27
N LYS A 160 12.73 0.99 -23.99
CA LYS A 160 12.03 2.20 -23.55
C LYS A 160 13.02 3.15 -22.89
N SER A 161 13.11 4.37 -23.43
CA SER A 161 13.94 5.43 -22.83
C SER A 161 13.45 5.76 -21.43
N CYS A 162 14.34 5.72 -20.44
CA CYS A 162 14.01 6.04 -19.06
C CYS A 162 15.19 6.71 -18.34
N PHE A 163 14.86 7.54 -17.35
CA PHE A 163 15.83 8.25 -16.53
C PHE A 163 15.55 8.02 -15.05
N VAL A 164 16.61 7.74 -14.30
CA VAL A 164 16.62 7.68 -12.85
C VAL A 164 17.88 8.38 -12.35
N MET A 165 17.76 9.24 -11.35
CA MET A 165 18.88 9.98 -10.77
C MET A 165 19.16 9.52 -9.35
N ASP A 166 20.43 9.55 -8.94
CA ASP A 166 20.88 8.99 -7.68
C ASP A 166 20.60 9.88 -6.47
N ASP A 167 20.63 11.18 -6.67
CA ASP A 167 20.50 12.15 -5.61
C ASP A 167 19.22 13.01 -5.76
N TRP A 168 18.78 13.56 -4.65
CA TRP A 168 17.60 14.41 -4.57
C TRP A 168 17.63 15.61 -5.53
N HIS A 169 18.76 16.31 -5.60
CA HIS A 169 18.86 17.52 -6.41
C HIS A 169 18.69 17.21 -7.89
N SER A 170 19.37 16.17 -8.37
CA SER A 170 19.25 15.70 -9.75
C SER A 170 17.86 15.18 -10.08
N GLN A 171 17.18 14.48 -9.13
CA GLN A 171 15.79 14.07 -9.30
C GLN A 171 14.85 15.28 -9.43
N TYR A 172 15.05 16.31 -8.60
CA TYR A 172 14.25 17.52 -8.68
C TYR A 172 14.46 18.29 -9.99
N LEU A 173 15.70 18.39 -10.47
CA LEU A 173 16.00 18.95 -11.80
C LEU A 173 15.34 18.14 -12.92
N LEU A 174 15.34 16.81 -12.81
CA LEU A 174 14.63 15.93 -13.74
C LEU A 174 13.13 16.23 -13.76
N ALA A 175 12.51 16.41 -12.60
CA ALA A 175 11.11 16.79 -12.47
C ALA A 175 10.84 18.19 -13.07
N GLN A 176 11.73 19.17 -12.83
CA GLN A 176 11.61 20.51 -13.39
C GLN A 176 11.66 20.56 -14.92
N ASN A 177 12.43 19.68 -15.54
CA ASN A 177 12.61 19.62 -17.00
C ASN A 177 11.65 18.62 -17.67
N SER A 178 10.70 18.05 -16.93
CA SER A 178 9.68 17.16 -17.48
C SER A 178 8.65 17.91 -18.31
N THR A 179 7.95 17.20 -19.17
CA THR A 179 6.89 17.75 -20.03
C THR A 179 5.69 16.80 -20.06
N SER A 180 4.57 17.25 -20.61
CA SER A 180 3.38 16.44 -20.82
C SER A 180 3.59 15.23 -21.78
N GLU A 181 4.68 15.21 -22.53
CA GLU A 181 5.05 14.06 -23.38
C GLU A 181 5.81 12.96 -22.63
N ASP A 182 6.20 13.21 -21.38
CA ASP A 182 6.88 12.25 -20.52
C ASP A 182 5.86 11.49 -19.66
N PHE A 183 6.28 10.40 -19.03
CA PHE A 183 5.50 9.69 -18.03
C PHE A 183 6.34 9.48 -16.78
N ALA A 184 5.85 9.95 -15.63
CA ALA A 184 6.56 9.87 -14.37
C ALA A 184 6.05 8.71 -13.51
N ILE A 185 6.98 8.02 -12.83
CA ILE A 185 6.67 6.99 -11.83
C ILE A 185 7.42 7.33 -10.55
N ILE A 186 6.70 7.56 -9.46
CA ILE A 186 7.27 7.78 -8.12
C ILE A 186 7.04 6.53 -7.27
N PHE A 187 8.12 5.96 -6.76
CA PHE A 187 8.10 4.90 -5.76
C PHE A 187 8.27 5.51 -4.38
N SER A 188 7.25 5.42 -3.53
CA SER A 188 7.31 5.90 -2.15
C SER A 188 6.33 5.12 -1.29
N TYR A 189 6.82 4.18 -0.49
CA TYR A 189 5.96 3.30 0.29
C TYR A 189 5.05 4.08 1.25
N SER A 190 5.60 5.03 2.01
CA SER A 190 4.81 5.88 2.91
C SER A 190 3.91 6.88 2.17
N GLY A 191 4.34 7.34 0.98
CA GLY A 191 3.70 8.45 0.28
C GLY A 191 3.88 9.81 0.95
N GLU A 192 4.74 9.90 1.99
CA GLU A 192 4.96 11.11 2.79
C GLU A 192 6.40 11.65 2.71
N THR A 193 7.25 11.05 1.86
CA THR A 193 8.63 11.54 1.66
C THR A 193 8.60 12.93 1.04
N SER A 194 9.10 13.93 1.75
CA SER A 194 9.02 15.35 1.36
C SER A 194 9.62 15.66 -0.01
N GLU A 195 10.72 14.98 -0.36
CA GLU A 195 11.41 15.10 -1.63
C GLU A 195 10.54 14.59 -2.79
N MET A 196 9.86 13.46 -2.58
CA MET A 196 8.98 12.88 -3.59
C MET A 196 7.70 13.71 -3.78
N ILE A 197 7.20 14.30 -2.71
CA ILE A 197 6.06 15.23 -2.76
C ILE A 197 6.44 16.47 -3.60
N LYS A 198 7.62 17.05 -3.40
CA LYS A 198 8.11 18.19 -4.18
C LYS A 198 8.32 17.84 -5.66
N CYS A 199 8.82 16.63 -5.96
CA CYS A 199 8.89 16.15 -7.34
C CYS A 199 7.49 16.04 -7.95
N ALA A 200 6.52 15.45 -7.24
CA ALA A 200 5.14 15.33 -7.72
C ALA A 200 4.49 16.69 -8.00
N GLU A 201 4.71 17.68 -7.12
CA GLU A 201 4.24 19.06 -7.34
C GLU A 201 4.80 19.66 -8.61
N GLN A 202 6.10 19.47 -8.85
CA GLN A 202 6.75 20.01 -10.06
C GLN A 202 6.27 19.29 -11.33
N LEU A 203 6.10 17.96 -11.27
CA LEU A 203 5.54 17.18 -12.38
C LEU A 203 4.14 17.64 -12.75
N ASN A 204 3.28 17.89 -11.73
CA ASN A 204 1.93 18.40 -11.94
C ASN A 204 1.91 19.80 -12.56
N LEU A 205 2.82 20.69 -12.12
CA LEU A 205 2.96 22.03 -12.73
C LEU A 205 3.32 21.96 -14.22
N ASN A 206 4.08 20.96 -14.62
CA ASN A 206 4.50 20.73 -16.00
C ASN A 206 3.47 19.91 -16.82
N GLY A 207 2.38 19.46 -16.17
CA GLY A 207 1.37 18.60 -16.81
C GLY A 207 1.88 17.22 -17.16
N THR A 208 2.94 16.73 -16.50
CA THR A 208 3.50 15.39 -16.70
C THR A 208 2.62 14.35 -16.03
N PRO A 209 2.04 13.38 -16.76
CA PRO A 209 1.24 12.31 -16.15
C PRO A 209 2.05 11.52 -15.14
N LEU A 210 1.48 11.34 -13.93
CA LEU A 210 2.16 10.79 -12.77
C LEU A 210 1.47 9.52 -12.25
N LEU A 211 2.23 8.41 -12.22
CA LEU A 211 1.90 7.21 -11.46
C LEU A 211 2.63 7.23 -10.12
N ALA A 212 1.91 7.09 -9.01
CA ALA A 212 2.51 6.80 -7.71
C ALA A 212 2.29 5.34 -7.32
N ILE A 213 3.36 4.70 -6.81
CA ILE A 213 3.32 3.36 -6.23
C ILE A 213 3.58 3.51 -4.75
N THR A 214 2.54 3.27 -3.93
CA THR A 214 2.53 3.51 -2.48
C THR A 214 1.94 2.33 -1.72
N ARG A 215 2.02 2.34 -0.38
CA ARG A 215 1.18 1.46 0.43
C ARG A 215 -0.31 1.85 0.27
N TYR A 216 -1.19 0.91 0.60
CA TYR A 216 -2.64 1.14 0.55
C TYR A 216 -3.10 2.04 1.73
N ALA A 217 -2.85 3.34 1.62
CA ALA A 217 -3.32 4.36 2.55
C ALA A 217 -3.46 5.71 1.83
N GLU A 218 -4.28 6.59 2.36
CA GLU A 218 -4.26 8.00 1.95
C GLU A 218 -2.93 8.61 2.35
N SER A 219 -2.33 9.36 1.44
CA SER A 219 -1.06 10.03 1.65
C SER A 219 -1.01 11.32 0.84
N THR A 220 -0.08 12.20 1.19
CA THR A 220 0.11 13.45 0.45
C THR A 220 0.45 13.20 -1.02
N LEU A 221 1.26 12.17 -1.31
CA LEU A 221 1.60 11.80 -2.68
C LEU A 221 0.40 11.22 -3.43
N SER A 222 -0.44 10.40 -2.78
CA SER A 222 -1.62 9.81 -3.42
C SER A 222 -2.62 10.86 -3.88
N GLY A 223 -2.72 11.98 -3.16
CA GLY A 223 -3.56 13.13 -3.54
C GLY A 223 -3.02 13.95 -4.72
N LYS A 224 -1.79 13.68 -5.17
CA LYS A 224 -1.13 14.41 -6.27
C LYS A 224 -0.94 13.56 -7.54
N ALA A 225 -1.18 12.27 -7.48
CA ALA A 225 -0.97 11.35 -8.58
C ALA A 225 -2.22 11.20 -9.46
N ASP A 226 -2.03 11.13 -10.78
CA ASP A 226 -3.10 10.82 -11.74
C ASP A 226 -3.48 9.34 -11.69
N TYR A 227 -2.49 8.47 -11.41
CA TYR A 227 -2.63 7.03 -11.32
C TYR A 227 -2.02 6.53 -10.01
N LEU A 228 -2.70 5.56 -9.37
CA LEU A 228 -2.27 4.96 -8.11
C LEU A 228 -2.22 3.45 -8.24
N LEU A 229 -1.09 2.88 -7.92
CA LEU A 229 -0.93 1.45 -7.67
C LEU A 229 -0.48 1.24 -6.23
N TYR A 230 -1.05 0.24 -5.60
CA TYR A 230 -0.78 -0.05 -4.20
C TYR A 230 0.03 -1.32 -4.04
N THR A 231 0.94 -1.30 -3.08
CA THR A 231 1.76 -2.46 -2.70
C THR A 231 1.65 -2.70 -1.20
N SER A 232 1.82 -3.94 -0.79
CA SER A 232 2.01 -4.34 0.60
C SER A 232 3.44 -4.78 0.84
N CYS A 233 3.99 -4.48 2.01
CA CYS A 233 5.28 -4.97 2.47
C CYS A 233 5.20 -5.23 3.97
N LEU A 234 5.10 -6.50 4.35
CA LEU A 234 5.02 -6.91 5.76
C LEU A 234 6.35 -6.82 6.51
N LEU A 235 7.47 -6.71 5.77
CA LEU A 235 8.81 -6.50 6.34
C LEU A 235 9.18 -5.03 6.49
N TYR A 236 8.33 -4.11 6.05
CA TYR A 236 8.59 -2.69 6.17
C TYR A 236 8.37 -2.23 7.62
N THR A 237 9.42 -1.74 8.25
CA THR A 237 9.36 -1.08 9.55
C THR A 237 9.52 0.42 9.35
N SER A 238 8.58 1.22 9.86
CA SER A 238 8.58 2.68 9.74
C SER A 238 9.71 3.36 10.52
N ASP A 239 10.46 2.62 11.29
CA ASP A 239 11.48 3.10 12.25
C ASP A 239 12.93 2.84 11.77
N ALA A 240 13.14 2.74 10.47
CA ALA A 240 14.46 2.63 9.87
C ALA A 240 14.94 3.97 9.32
#